data_94a3eb8f8e0cc3ebbbc025730ace9968
#
_entry.id   94a3eb8f8e0cc3ebbbc025730ace9968
#
_cell.length_a   1.000
_cell.length_b   1.000
_cell.length_c   1.000
_cell.angle_alpha   90.00
_cell.angle_beta   90.00
_cell.angle_gamma   90.00
#
_symmetry.space_group_name_H-M   'P 1'
#
loop_
_entity.id
_entity.type
_entity.pdbx_description
1 polymer ?
#
loop_
_entity_poly.entity_id
_entity_poly.type
_entity_poly.pdbx_seq_one_letter_code
_entity_poly.pdbx_strand_id
1 'polypeptide(L)'
;EMCIRDRAIGGHMDGCRIGFDAGGSDRKVSAVIDGECVYSEEVVWFPKLQTDPQYHYDGIVAAFRSAASKMPRVDAIGVSSAGTFIGNAPMVASLFIKVPRSEWDKVKTIYDRAAKEIGDVPIVVANDGDVSALAGAMGLGVGNIMGIAMGTSEAVGYVDKDKNVLGWINELAFAPVDLCENAMQDEWSTDIGVG
;
A
#
# COMPACT_ATOMS: atom_id res chain seq x y z
N GLU A 1 14.26 14.48 11.97
CA GLU A 1 12.96 15.17 11.73
C GLU A 1 12.14 14.31 10.79
N MET A 2 11.17 13.56 11.32
CA MET A 2 10.10 13.02 10.47
C MET A 2 9.32 14.21 9.95
N CYS A 3 9.49 14.56 8.68
CA CYS A 3 8.63 15.54 8.03
C CYS A 3 7.24 14.90 7.88
N ILE A 4 6.40 15.09 8.87
CA ILE A 4 4.96 14.86 8.74
C ILE A 4 4.47 15.92 7.75
N ARG A 5 4.29 15.52 6.50
CA ARG A 5 3.65 16.34 5.49
C ARG A 5 2.36 15.67 5.09
N ASP A 6 1.27 16.39 5.25
CA ASP A 6 0.00 15.99 4.70
C ASP A 6 0.16 15.79 3.19
N ARG A 7 -0.34 14.67 2.71
CA ARG A 7 -0.25 14.31 1.30
C ARG A 7 -1.60 14.48 0.65
N ALA A 8 -1.72 15.41 -0.27
CA ALA A 8 -2.85 15.49 -1.19
C ALA A 8 -2.70 14.38 -2.22
N ILE A 9 -3.16 13.18 -1.88
CA ILE A 9 -3.21 12.02 -2.78
C ILE A 9 -4.66 11.59 -2.97
N GLY A 10 -4.96 11.02 -4.14
CA GLY A 10 -6.31 10.64 -4.51
C GLY A 10 -7.12 11.78 -5.13
N GLY A 11 -8.39 11.52 -5.43
CA GLY A 11 -9.30 12.49 -6.03
C GLY A 11 -9.06 12.80 -7.53
N HIS A 12 -7.98 12.35 -8.10
CA HIS A 12 -7.65 12.50 -9.52
C HIS A 12 -8.34 11.40 -10.32
N MET A 13 -9.55 11.64 -10.77
CA MET A 13 -10.35 10.68 -11.52
C MET A 13 -10.12 10.77 -13.05
N ASP A 14 -9.46 11.82 -13.51
CA ASP A 14 -9.15 12.06 -14.93
C ASP A 14 -7.96 11.24 -15.43
N GLY A 15 -7.99 10.90 -16.71
CA GLY A 15 -6.89 10.21 -17.41
C GLY A 15 -6.79 8.73 -17.13
N CYS A 16 -5.64 8.14 -17.52
CA CYS A 16 -5.39 6.70 -17.47
C CYS A 16 -4.48 6.36 -16.28
N ARG A 17 -4.97 5.60 -15.32
CA ARG A 17 -4.27 5.34 -14.07
C ARG A 17 -4.18 3.86 -13.77
N ILE A 18 -3.05 3.44 -13.23
CA ILE A 18 -2.87 2.11 -12.65
C ILE A 18 -3.07 2.19 -11.14
N GLY A 19 -3.96 1.35 -10.61
CA GLY A 19 -4.04 1.04 -9.18
C GLY A 19 -3.42 -0.33 -8.94
N PHE A 20 -2.52 -0.43 -7.97
CA PHE A 20 -1.87 -1.70 -7.61
C PHE A 20 -1.92 -1.90 -6.10
N ASP A 21 -2.37 -3.07 -5.69
CA ASP A 21 -2.35 -3.52 -4.30
C ASP A 21 -1.37 -4.68 -4.13
N ALA A 22 -0.33 -4.44 -3.35
CA ALA A 22 0.69 -5.41 -3.02
C ALA A 22 0.33 -6.13 -1.73
N GLY A 23 -0.58 -7.09 -1.80
CA GLY A 23 -1.01 -7.90 -0.67
C GLY A 23 0.00 -8.98 -0.27
N GLY A 24 -0.21 -9.58 0.89
CA GLY A 24 0.68 -10.61 1.45
C GLY A 24 0.50 -12.00 0.84
N SER A 25 -0.65 -12.30 0.23
CA SER A 25 -1.01 -13.57 -0.37
C SER A 25 -1.37 -13.46 -1.85
N ASP A 26 -1.79 -12.29 -2.27
CA ASP A 26 -2.16 -11.97 -3.63
C ASP A 26 -1.72 -10.54 -3.98
N ARG A 27 -1.62 -10.25 -5.26
CA ARG A 27 -1.45 -8.90 -5.78
C ARG A 27 -2.62 -8.58 -6.70
N LYS A 28 -3.13 -7.37 -6.58
CA LYS A 28 -4.25 -6.90 -7.38
C LYS A 28 -3.81 -5.70 -8.21
N VAL A 29 -4.27 -5.62 -9.44
CA VAL A 29 -4.02 -4.47 -10.31
C VAL A 29 -5.30 -4.06 -11.02
N SER A 30 -5.48 -2.77 -11.22
CA SER A 30 -6.57 -2.21 -11.99
C SER A 30 -6.07 -1.19 -13.00
N ALA A 31 -6.73 -1.14 -14.15
CA ALA A 31 -6.62 -0.07 -15.11
C ALA A 31 -7.89 0.79 -15.04
N VAL A 32 -7.70 2.08 -14.85
CA VAL A 32 -8.79 3.04 -14.67
C VAL A 32 -8.65 4.13 -15.73
N ILE A 33 -9.72 4.41 -16.46
CA ILE A 33 -9.80 5.50 -17.46
C ILE A 33 -10.92 6.44 -17.02
N ASP A 34 -10.59 7.69 -16.76
CA ASP A 34 -11.53 8.75 -16.34
C ASP A 34 -12.44 8.33 -15.18
N GLY A 35 -11.86 7.62 -14.20
CA GLY A 35 -12.56 7.14 -13.00
C GLY A 35 -13.29 5.81 -13.18
N GLU A 36 -13.35 5.26 -14.38
CA GLU A 36 -13.98 3.97 -14.67
C GLU A 36 -12.93 2.85 -14.71
N CYS A 37 -13.17 1.78 -13.95
CA CYS A 37 -12.30 0.60 -13.95
C CYS A 37 -12.58 -0.23 -15.20
N VAL A 38 -11.65 -0.22 -16.17
CA VAL A 38 -11.76 -0.94 -17.43
C VAL A 38 -11.13 -2.33 -17.40
N TYR A 39 -10.31 -2.59 -16.38
CA TYR A 39 -9.66 -3.89 -16.17
C TYR A 39 -9.25 -4.07 -14.72
N SER A 40 -9.37 -5.29 -14.22
CA SER A 40 -8.77 -5.70 -12.96
C SER A 40 -8.27 -7.13 -13.03
N GLU A 41 -7.19 -7.43 -12.32
CA GLU A 41 -6.60 -8.75 -12.22
C GLU A 41 -6.13 -8.99 -10.79
N GLU A 42 -6.35 -10.21 -10.31
CA GLU A 42 -5.81 -10.69 -9.04
C GLU A 42 -4.96 -11.93 -9.32
N VAL A 43 -3.75 -11.95 -8.78
CA VAL A 43 -2.80 -13.05 -8.95
C VAL A 43 -2.24 -13.45 -7.59
N VAL A 44 -2.39 -14.72 -7.25
CA VAL A 44 -1.77 -15.29 -6.06
C VAL A 44 -0.25 -15.24 -6.19
N TRP A 45 0.42 -14.78 -5.14
CA TRP A 45 1.87 -14.77 -5.03
C TRP A 45 2.31 -15.03 -3.59
N PHE A 46 3.60 -15.24 -3.38
CA PHE A 46 4.13 -15.61 -2.07
C PHE A 46 5.33 -14.74 -1.67
N PRO A 47 5.15 -13.41 -1.55
CA PRO A 47 6.25 -12.48 -1.33
C PRO A 47 6.97 -12.70 0.00
N LYS A 48 6.22 -13.02 1.06
CA LYS A 48 6.77 -13.27 2.41
C LYS A 48 7.67 -14.50 2.49
N LEU A 49 7.66 -15.37 1.48
CA LEU A 49 8.48 -16.59 1.44
C LEU A 49 9.78 -16.39 0.63
N GLN A 50 9.90 -15.31 -0.10
CA GLN A 50 11.00 -15.06 -1.03
C GLN A 50 12.14 -14.29 -0.39
N THR A 51 13.37 -14.72 -0.68
CA THR A 51 14.60 -14.03 -0.25
C THR A 51 15.20 -13.16 -1.34
N ASP A 52 14.85 -13.41 -2.61
CA ASP A 52 15.32 -12.64 -3.76
C ASP A 52 14.33 -11.50 -4.08
N PRO A 53 14.75 -10.23 -3.99
CA PRO A 53 13.90 -9.11 -4.36
C PRO A 53 13.50 -9.09 -5.84
N GLN A 54 14.17 -9.85 -6.69
CA GLN A 54 13.79 -9.96 -8.10
C GLN A 54 12.41 -10.58 -8.30
N TYR A 55 12.03 -11.56 -7.48
CA TYR A 55 10.68 -12.13 -7.50
C TYR A 55 9.59 -11.07 -7.30
N HIS A 56 9.80 -10.18 -6.33
CA HIS A 56 8.86 -9.09 -6.05
C HIS A 56 8.82 -8.11 -7.22
N TYR A 57 9.99 -7.73 -7.73
CA TYR A 57 10.10 -6.82 -8.87
C TYR A 57 9.37 -7.35 -10.10
N ASP A 58 9.61 -8.60 -10.46
CA ASP A 58 8.98 -9.23 -11.63
C ASP A 58 7.47 -9.29 -11.48
N GLY A 59 6.98 -9.59 -10.27
CA GLY A 59 5.55 -9.58 -9.94
C GLY A 59 4.92 -8.20 -10.11
N ILE A 60 5.57 -7.15 -9.62
CA ILE A 60 5.08 -5.76 -9.74
C ILE A 60 5.07 -5.32 -11.22
N VAL A 61 6.17 -5.55 -11.94
CA VAL A 61 6.30 -5.19 -13.35
C VAL A 61 5.26 -5.92 -14.21
N ALA A 62 5.03 -7.22 -13.95
CA ALA A 62 4.01 -7.99 -14.65
C ALA A 62 2.62 -7.38 -14.46
N ALA A 63 2.26 -7.01 -13.23
CA ALA A 63 0.99 -6.37 -12.92
C ALA A 63 0.85 -5.01 -13.64
N PHE A 64 1.88 -4.15 -13.56
CA PHE A 64 1.85 -2.84 -14.22
C PHE A 64 1.70 -2.97 -15.74
N ARG A 65 2.43 -3.89 -16.38
CA ARG A 65 2.34 -4.16 -17.81
C ARG A 65 0.98 -4.71 -18.22
N SER A 66 0.40 -5.60 -17.39
CA SER A 66 -0.94 -6.14 -17.61
C SER A 66 -1.98 -5.02 -17.68
N ALA A 67 -2.01 -4.13 -16.66
CA ALA A 67 -2.93 -3.00 -16.64
C ALA A 67 -2.64 -1.97 -17.75
N ALA A 68 -1.36 -1.62 -18.00
CA ALA A 68 -0.96 -0.68 -19.01
C ALA A 68 -1.42 -1.12 -20.41
N SER A 69 -1.41 -2.43 -20.70
CA SER A 69 -1.86 -2.99 -21.99
C SER A 69 -3.34 -2.77 -22.28
N LYS A 70 -4.13 -2.34 -21.31
CA LYS A 70 -5.57 -2.11 -21.41
C LYS A 70 -5.94 -0.63 -21.60
N MET A 71 -4.94 0.22 -21.64
CA MET A 71 -5.11 1.67 -21.73
C MET A 71 -4.28 2.24 -22.88
N PRO A 72 -4.70 3.35 -23.51
CA PRO A 72 -3.94 3.99 -24.59
C PRO A 72 -2.62 4.62 -24.11
N ARG A 73 -2.52 4.95 -22.83
CA ARG A 73 -1.35 5.50 -22.14
C ARG A 73 -1.49 5.26 -20.64
N VAL A 74 -0.46 5.61 -19.88
CA VAL A 74 -0.52 5.66 -18.42
C VAL A 74 -0.11 7.06 -17.98
N ASP A 75 -0.95 7.72 -17.18
CA ASP A 75 -0.72 9.07 -16.70
C ASP A 75 -0.19 9.09 -15.25
N ALA A 76 -0.53 8.08 -14.45
CA ALA A 76 0.00 7.90 -13.09
C ALA A 76 -0.20 6.48 -12.57
N ILE A 77 0.56 6.12 -11.53
CA ILE A 77 0.48 4.84 -10.82
C ILE A 77 0.27 5.10 -9.33
N GLY A 78 -0.75 4.48 -8.74
CA GLY A 78 -0.99 4.43 -7.30
C GLY A 78 -0.72 3.03 -6.78
N VAL A 79 0.02 2.92 -5.67
CA VAL A 79 0.36 1.65 -5.03
C VAL A 79 -0.14 1.65 -3.59
N SER A 80 -0.91 0.64 -3.24
CA SER A 80 -1.25 0.22 -1.88
C SER A 80 -0.30 -0.90 -1.47
N SER A 81 0.32 -0.79 -0.32
CA SER A 81 1.23 -1.84 0.17
C SER A 81 1.37 -1.78 1.69
N ALA A 82 1.38 -2.95 2.32
CA ALA A 82 1.64 -3.05 3.75
C ALA A 82 3.04 -2.56 4.11
N GLY A 83 3.14 -1.73 5.14
CA GLY A 83 4.42 -1.26 5.68
C GLY A 83 4.54 0.25 5.82
N THR A 84 5.71 0.68 6.25
CA THR A 84 6.07 2.09 6.43
C THR A 84 6.94 2.55 5.28
N PHE A 85 6.56 3.68 4.68
CA PHE A 85 7.22 4.24 3.50
C PHE A 85 7.76 5.65 3.77
N ILE A 86 8.92 5.95 3.20
CA ILE A 86 9.44 7.34 3.10
C ILE A 86 9.55 7.68 1.61
N GLY A 87 8.69 8.57 1.14
CA GLY A 87 8.45 8.72 -0.28
C GLY A 87 7.84 7.42 -0.83
N ASN A 88 8.45 6.83 -1.84
CA ASN A 88 8.05 5.53 -2.39
C ASN A 88 8.91 4.37 -1.86
N ALA A 89 9.88 4.65 -0.99
CA ALA A 89 10.83 3.66 -0.50
C ALA A 89 10.27 2.89 0.70
N PRO A 90 10.16 1.57 0.63
CA PRO A 90 9.84 0.74 1.79
C PRO A 90 10.94 0.85 2.85
N MET A 91 10.58 1.20 4.08
CA MET A 91 11.49 1.22 5.23
C MET A 91 11.33 -0.02 6.09
N VAL A 92 10.09 -0.40 6.34
CA VAL A 92 9.66 -1.67 6.94
C VAL A 92 8.45 -2.14 6.17
N ALA A 93 8.49 -3.37 5.65
CA ALA A 93 7.36 -3.94 4.94
C ALA A 93 7.39 -5.46 5.05
N SER A 94 6.29 -6.05 5.46
CA SER A 94 6.16 -7.50 5.66
C SER A 94 6.37 -8.31 4.38
N LEU A 95 6.10 -7.72 3.22
CA LEU A 95 6.33 -8.34 1.92
C LEU A 95 7.80 -8.74 1.69
N PHE A 96 8.74 -7.98 2.26
CA PHE A 96 10.18 -8.16 2.07
C PHE A 96 10.87 -8.74 3.32
N ILE A 97 10.10 -9.36 4.23
CA ILE A 97 10.61 -9.80 5.54
C ILE A 97 11.77 -10.80 5.45
N LYS A 98 11.80 -11.63 4.41
CA LYS A 98 12.88 -12.60 4.18
C LYS A 98 14.00 -12.10 3.27
N VAL A 99 13.86 -10.91 2.69
CA VAL A 99 14.92 -10.33 1.86
C VAL A 99 16.08 -9.88 2.76
N PRO A 100 17.30 -10.36 2.51
CA PRO A 100 18.48 -9.99 3.30
C PRO A 100 18.72 -8.48 3.28
N ARG A 101 19.18 -7.91 4.39
CA ARG A 101 19.49 -6.47 4.48
C ARG A 101 20.50 -5.98 3.45
N SER A 102 21.41 -6.84 3.01
CA SER A 102 22.35 -6.55 1.92
C SER A 102 21.68 -6.25 0.58
N GLU A 103 20.45 -6.72 0.37
CA GLU A 103 19.67 -6.51 -0.86
C GLU A 103 18.64 -5.37 -0.75
N TRP A 104 18.56 -4.71 0.41
CA TRP A 104 17.54 -3.69 0.66
C TRP A 104 17.65 -2.43 -0.19
N ASP A 105 18.81 -2.13 -0.75
CA ASP A 105 18.93 -1.03 -1.71
C ASP A 105 18.12 -1.28 -3.00
N LYS A 106 17.95 -2.55 -3.37
CA LYS A 106 17.04 -2.94 -4.46
C LYS A 106 15.56 -2.81 -4.06
N VAL A 107 15.25 -3.13 -2.80
CA VAL A 107 13.89 -3.01 -2.26
C VAL A 107 13.46 -1.56 -2.16
N LYS A 108 14.31 -0.66 -1.66
CA LYS A 108 13.99 0.76 -1.51
C LYS A 108 13.58 1.44 -2.81
N THR A 109 14.06 0.96 -3.94
CA THR A 109 13.78 1.54 -5.26
C THR A 109 12.83 0.71 -6.11
N ILE A 110 12.23 -0.34 -5.54
CA ILE A 110 11.54 -1.37 -6.31
C ILE A 110 10.34 -0.81 -7.09
N TYR A 111 9.54 0.03 -6.46
CA TYR A 111 8.34 0.61 -7.09
C TYR A 111 8.71 1.67 -8.13
N ASP A 112 9.67 2.53 -7.85
CA ASP A 112 10.15 3.54 -8.81
C ASP A 112 10.78 2.88 -10.04
N ARG A 113 11.54 1.81 -9.84
CA ARG A 113 12.12 1.03 -10.94
C ARG A 113 11.05 0.34 -11.78
N ALA A 114 10.05 -0.25 -11.13
CA ALA A 114 8.94 -0.89 -11.83
C ALA A 114 8.10 0.12 -12.64
N ALA A 115 7.88 1.33 -12.11
CA ALA A 115 7.19 2.38 -12.83
C ALA A 115 7.94 2.80 -14.11
N LYS A 116 9.26 2.86 -14.08
CA LYS A 116 10.10 3.18 -15.25
C LYS A 116 9.97 2.19 -16.40
N GLU A 117 9.57 0.94 -16.12
CA GLU A 117 9.27 -0.05 -17.15
C GLU A 117 8.00 0.27 -17.94
N ILE A 118 7.13 1.13 -17.39
CA ILE A 118 5.92 1.62 -18.06
C ILE A 118 6.22 2.92 -18.81
N GLY A 119 7.02 3.79 -18.19
CA GLY A 119 7.40 5.09 -18.74
C GLY A 119 7.85 6.06 -17.64
N ASP A 120 8.08 7.30 -18.02
CA ASP A 120 8.38 8.39 -17.09
C ASP A 120 7.06 8.93 -16.52
N VAL A 121 6.39 8.12 -15.72
CA VAL A 121 5.09 8.43 -15.13
C VAL A 121 5.20 8.61 -13.61
N PRO A 122 4.45 9.55 -13.02
CA PRO A 122 4.43 9.72 -11.57
C PRO A 122 3.88 8.47 -10.88
N ILE A 123 4.52 8.10 -9.77
CA ILE A 123 4.09 7.00 -8.92
C ILE A 123 4.01 7.47 -7.47
N VAL A 124 3.00 7.02 -6.74
CA VAL A 124 2.82 7.21 -5.30
C VAL A 124 2.59 5.87 -4.64
N VAL A 125 3.35 5.60 -3.58
CA VAL A 125 3.18 4.43 -2.72
C VAL A 125 2.64 4.91 -1.37
N ALA A 126 1.58 4.25 -0.89
CA ALA A 126 0.99 4.53 0.41
C ALA A 126 0.72 3.21 1.16
N ASN A 127 0.61 3.32 2.50
CA ASN A 127 0.20 2.21 3.34
C ASN A 127 -1.23 1.77 2.98
N ASP A 128 -1.51 0.49 3.06
CA ASP A 128 -2.81 -0.11 2.74
C ASP A 128 -3.95 0.41 3.63
N GLY A 129 -3.68 0.71 4.91
CA GLY A 129 -4.63 1.39 5.79
C GLY A 129 -4.95 2.81 5.31
N ASP A 130 -3.93 3.59 4.93
CA ASP A 130 -4.12 4.93 4.39
C ASP A 130 -4.94 4.92 3.09
N VAL A 131 -4.67 3.95 2.21
CA VAL A 131 -5.44 3.78 0.97
C VAL A 131 -6.88 3.40 1.26
N SER A 132 -7.14 2.57 2.29
CA SER A 132 -8.50 2.22 2.73
C SER A 132 -9.27 3.44 3.22
N ALA A 133 -8.64 4.30 4.03
CA ALA A 133 -9.23 5.56 4.49
C ALA A 133 -9.52 6.51 3.32
N LEU A 134 -8.57 6.63 2.39
CA LEU A 134 -8.70 7.46 1.21
C LEU A 134 -9.84 6.98 0.31
N ALA A 135 -9.94 5.67 0.06
CA ALA A 135 -11.02 5.09 -0.74
C ALA A 135 -12.40 5.37 -0.10
N GLY A 136 -12.50 5.24 1.23
CA GLY A 136 -13.70 5.62 1.97
C GLY A 136 -14.06 7.09 1.82
N ALA A 137 -13.08 7.98 1.96
CA ALA A 137 -13.27 9.44 1.81
C ALA A 137 -13.70 9.81 0.39
N MET A 138 -13.12 9.18 -0.63
CA MET A 138 -13.48 9.41 -2.03
C MET A 138 -14.88 8.89 -2.34
N GLY A 139 -15.21 7.68 -1.91
CA GLY A 139 -16.52 7.06 -2.17
C GLY A 139 -17.68 7.76 -1.48
N LEU A 140 -17.48 8.26 -0.25
CA LEU A 140 -18.49 8.97 0.53
C LEU A 140 -18.48 10.48 0.27
N GLY A 141 -17.45 11.02 -0.35
CA GLY A 141 -17.33 12.45 -0.61
C GLY A 141 -17.00 13.31 0.61
N VAL A 142 -16.61 12.72 1.75
CA VAL A 142 -16.38 13.39 3.03
C VAL A 142 -14.95 13.19 3.54
N GLY A 143 -14.46 14.06 4.40
CA GLY A 143 -13.21 13.94 5.14
C GLY A 143 -13.42 13.49 6.57
N ASN A 144 -12.34 13.52 7.38
CA ASN A 144 -12.31 13.03 8.76
C ASN A 144 -12.75 11.56 8.86
N ILE A 145 -12.19 10.72 8.00
CA ILE A 145 -12.48 9.29 7.95
C ILE A 145 -11.28 8.51 8.45
N MET A 146 -11.53 7.56 9.33
CA MET A 146 -10.63 6.47 9.65
C MET A 146 -11.06 5.23 8.86
N GLY A 147 -10.15 4.68 8.09
CA GLY A 147 -10.31 3.42 7.38
C GLY A 147 -9.60 2.31 8.14
N ILE A 148 -10.27 1.18 8.32
CA ILE A 148 -9.70 0.00 8.96
C ILE A 148 -9.80 -1.15 7.97
N ALA A 149 -8.67 -1.72 7.60
CA ALA A 149 -8.59 -2.94 6.81
C ALA A 149 -8.29 -4.10 7.76
N MET A 150 -9.21 -5.05 7.86
CA MET A 150 -9.07 -6.23 8.70
C MET A 150 -8.83 -7.45 7.82
N GLY A 151 -7.61 -7.95 7.84
CA GLY A 151 -7.16 -9.12 7.08
C GLY A 151 -6.34 -10.07 7.95
N THR A 152 -5.17 -10.48 7.48
CA THR A 152 -4.20 -11.26 8.29
C THR A 152 -3.69 -10.44 9.48
N SER A 153 -3.66 -9.12 9.36
CA SER A 153 -3.42 -8.15 10.42
C SER A 153 -4.34 -6.95 10.20
N GLU A 154 -4.47 -6.11 11.22
CA GLU A 154 -5.17 -4.84 11.13
C GLU A 154 -4.27 -3.79 10.50
N ALA A 155 -4.80 -3.03 9.53
CA ALA A 155 -4.16 -1.84 9.00
C ALA A 155 -5.13 -0.66 9.10
N VAL A 156 -4.65 0.47 9.59
CA VAL A 156 -5.47 1.64 9.85
C VAL A 156 -4.89 2.85 9.12
N GLY A 157 -5.75 3.66 8.56
CA GLY A 157 -5.40 4.95 7.99
C GLY A 157 -6.39 6.03 8.40
N TYR A 158 -5.98 7.27 8.27
CA TYR A 158 -6.82 8.42 8.54
C TYR A 158 -6.62 9.51 7.49
N VAL A 159 -7.71 10.08 7.04
CA VAL A 159 -7.72 11.28 6.20
C VAL A 159 -8.38 12.45 6.93
N ASP A 160 -7.81 13.62 6.81
CA ASP A 160 -8.28 14.83 7.45
C ASP A 160 -9.57 15.41 6.81
N LYS A 161 -10.03 16.57 7.31
CA LYS A 161 -11.21 17.26 6.78
C LYS A 161 -11.08 17.66 5.30
N ASP A 162 -9.87 17.84 4.81
CA ASP A 162 -9.55 18.24 3.45
C ASP A 162 -9.21 17.02 2.56
N LYS A 163 -9.40 15.80 3.10
CA LYS A 163 -9.14 14.50 2.46
C LYS A 163 -7.65 14.23 2.18
N ASN A 164 -6.75 14.83 2.95
CA ASN A 164 -5.33 14.55 2.89
C ASN A 164 -5.00 13.35 3.77
N VAL A 165 -4.12 12.50 3.30
CA VAL A 165 -3.50 11.44 4.12
C VAL A 165 -2.45 12.10 5.02
N LEU A 166 -2.56 11.85 6.32
CA LEU A 166 -1.60 12.34 7.31
C LEU A 166 -0.37 11.44 7.33
N GLY A 167 0.79 12.02 7.68
CA GLY A 167 2.05 11.30 7.80
C GLY A 167 2.20 10.54 9.13
N TRP A 168 1.11 10.13 9.76
CA TRP A 168 1.13 9.38 11.02
C TRP A 168 1.37 7.90 10.77
N ILE A 169 2.03 7.25 11.73
CA ILE A 169 2.11 5.79 11.74
C ILE A 169 0.86 5.29 12.46
N ASN A 170 -0.06 4.71 11.70
CA ASN A 170 -1.35 4.23 12.20
C ASN A 170 -1.31 2.72 12.48
N GLU A 171 -0.25 2.21 13.09
CA GLU A 171 -0.05 0.79 13.40
C GLU A 171 -0.85 0.38 14.66
N LEU A 172 -2.18 0.49 14.59
CA LEU A 172 -3.06 0.17 15.71
C LEU A 172 -3.08 -1.32 16.06
N ALA A 173 -2.72 -2.20 15.12
CA ALA A 173 -2.52 -3.62 15.39
C ALA A 173 -1.50 -3.90 16.52
N PHE A 174 -0.62 -2.96 16.80
CA PHE A 174 0.37 -3.05 17.87
C PHE A 174 0.02 -2.16 19.09
N ALA A 175 -1.15 -1.52 19.07
CA ALA A 175 -1.59 -0.73 20.21
C ALA A 175 -2.16 -1.64 21.31
N PRO A 176 -1.72 -1.49 22.59
CA PRO A 176 -2.34 -2.25 23.66
C PRO A 176 -3.79 -1.77 23.86
N VAL A 177 -4.73 -2.68 23.76
CA VAL A 177 -6.17 -2.39 23.91
C VAL A 177 -6.76 -2.93 25.20
N ASP A 178 -6.09 -3.90 25.84
CA ASP A 178 -6.49 -4.47 27.11
C ASP A 178 -5.26 -4.74 27.97
N LEU A 179 -5.22 -4.12 29.15
CA LEU A 179 -4.14 -4.25 30.13
C LEU A 179 -4.55 -5.10 31.35
N CYS A 180 -5.69 -5.80 31.26
CA CYS A 180 -6.12 -6.70 32.33
C CYS A 180 -5.17 -7.90 32.43
N GLU A 181 -5.04 -8.45 33.65
CA GLU A 181 -4.21 -9.62 33.93
C GLU A 181 -4.60 -10.84 33.08
N ASN A 182 -5.89 -10.94 32.71
CA ASN A 182 -6.45 -12.00 31.88
C ASN A 182 -6.77 -11.54 30.44
N ALA A 183 -6.10 -10.49 29.95
CA ALA A 183 -6.29 -10.00 28.60
C ALA A 183 -6.07 -11.12 27.58
N MET A 184 -6.95 -11.18 26.57
CA MET A 184 -6.77 -12.12 25.47
C MET A 184 -5.53 -11.76 24.68
N GLN A 185 -4.69 -12.74 24.42
CA GLN A 185 -3.45 -12.57 23.65
C GLN A 185 -3.53 -13.42 22.40
N ASP A 186 -3.06 -12.88 21.29
CA ASP A 186 -2.81 -13.64 20.09
C ASP A 186 -1.36 -14.17 20.04
N GLU A 187 -0.98 -14.84 18.98
CA GLU A 187 0.38 -15.41 18.82
C GLU A 187 1.49 -14.35 18.73
N TRP A 188 1.15 -13.09 18.49
CA TRP A 188 2.07 -11.97 18.36
C TRP A 188 2.13 -11.10 19.62
N SER A 189 1.15 -11.25 20.51
CA SER A 189 1.12 -10.56 21.79
C SER A 189 2.19 -11.12 22.72
N THR A 190 2.79 -10.25 23.54
CA THR A 190 3.75 -10.67 24.56
C THR A 190 3.08 -10.77 25.93
N ASP A 191 2.90 -9.64 26.61
CA ASP A 191 2.40 -9.60 27.97
C ASP A 191 1.10 -8.80 28.12
N ILE A 192 0.61 -8.20 27.04
CA ILE A 192 -0.60 -7.36 27.02
C ILE A 192 -1.42 -7.68 25.77
N GLY A 193 -2.72 -7.47 25.85
CA GLY A 193 -3.61 -7.55 24.69
C GLY A 193 -3.30 -6.43 23.70
N VAL A 194 -3.25 -6.78 22.43
CA VAL A 194 -3.06 -5.84 21.33
C VAL A 194 -4.22 -5.94 20.34
N GLY A 195 -4.48 -4.85 19.63
CA GLY A 195 -5.56 -4.75 18.64
C GLY A 195 -5.27 -5.45 17.32
#